data_4faa990216203aa520362e04c74bebec
#
_entry.id   4faa990216203aa520362e04c74bebec
#
_cell.length_a   1.000
_cell.length_b   1.000
_cell.length_c   1.000
_cell.angle_alpha   90.00
_cell.angle_beta   90.00
_cell.angle_gamma   90.00
#
_symmetry.space_group_name_H-M   'P 1'
#
loop_
_entity.id
_entity.type
_entity.pdbx_description
1 polymer ?
#
loop_
_entity_poly.entity_id
_entity_poly.type
_entity_poly.pdbx_seq_one_letter_code
_entity_poly.pdbx_strand_id
1 'polypeptide(L)'
;MAIKGNALAQYLSSGDPALKDYYPAWVKNMADDATVEGSMLDGVVQGAEAVRSFLLTIRSFYDRQEFKFAGPYGDNGFLEDYVAEVHGESLGCVVQVTRNAAGQTQHVMASYRPRSSLLLFSRLLGEKFAGTPIAEHFAAGQS
;
A
#
# COMPACT_ATOMS: atom_id res chain seq x y z
N MET A 1 -1.15 -9.88 21.81
CA MET A 1 -2.33 -9.03 21.88
C MET A 1 -2.37 -8.12 20.66
N ALA A 2 -3.50 -8.07 20.04
CA ALA A 2 -3.66 -7.19 18.89
C ALA A 2 -3.77 -5.74 19.38
N ILE A 3 -3.02 -4.84 18.76
CA ILE A 3 -3.18 -3.41 18.99
C ILE A 3 -4.53 -3.01 18.39
N LYS A 4 -5.34 -2.31 19.13
CA LYS A 4 -6.60 -1.81 18.61
C LYS A 4 -6.32 -0.86 17.45
N GLY A 5 -7.15 -0.91 16.40
CA GLY A 5 -6.95 -0.11 15.20
C GLY A 5 -6.70 1.36 15.47
N ASN A 6 -7.48 1.95 16.40
CA ASN A 6 -7.31 3.37 16.74
C ASN A 6 -5.97 3.67 17.40
N ALA A 7 -5.49 2.78 18.26
CA ALA A 7 -4.20 2.98 18.92
C ALA A 7 -3.06 2.90 17.91
N LEU A 8 -3.14 1.95 16.98
CA LEU A 8 -2.14 1.82 15.93
C LEU A 8 -2.18 3.04 15.01
N ALA A 9 -3.38 3.48 14.62
CA ALA A 9 -3.54 4.64 13.76
C ALA A 9 -2.94 5.90 14.41
N GLN A 10 -3.21 6.12 15.70
CA GLN A 10 -2.64 7.24 16.43
C GLN A 10 -1.12 7.18 16.47
N TYR A 11 -0.57 6.01 16.74
CA TYR A 11 0.88 5.82 16.77
C TYR A 11 1.50 6.14 15.41
N LEU A 12 0.94 5.59 14.34
CA LEU A 12 1.46 5.80 12.99
C LEU A 12 1.27 7.24 12.49
N SER A 13 0.34 7.98 13.07
CA SER A 13 0.11 9.38 12.72
C SER A 13 0.94 10.37 13.54
N SER A 14 1.78 9.86 14.44
CA SER A 14 2.50 10.73 15.39
C SER A 14 3.56 11.61 14.74
N GLY A 15 3.95 11.30 13.51
CA GLY A 15 5.01 12.04 12.83
C GLY A 15 6.41 11.65 13.29
N ASP A 16 6.53 10.59 14.08
CA ASP A 16 7.82 10.09 14.54
C ASP A 16 8.64 9.64 13.33
N PRO A 17 9.88 10.17 13.16
CA PRO A 17 10.75 9.77 12.05
C PRO A 17 10.99 8.25 11.98
N ALA A 18 10.91 7.54 13.10
CA ALA A 18 11.07 6.09 13.12
C ALA A 18 9.99 5.39 12.28
N LEU A 19 8.85 6.03 12.06
CA LEU A 19 7.76 5.44 11.27
C LEU A 19 8.10 5.31 9.80
N LYS A 20 9.08 6.06 9.30
CA LYS A 20 9.53 5.91 7.92
C LYS A 20 10.13 4.53 7.69
N ASP A 21 10.69 3.94 8.73
CA ASP A 21 11.28 2.61 8.67
C ASP A 21 10.33 1.53 9.19
N TYR A 22 9.10 1.91 9.54
CA TYR A 22 8.11 0.96 10.04
C TYR A 22 7.78 -0.06 8.95
N TYR A 23 7.92 -1.32 9.30
CA TYR A 23 7.73 -2.42 8.38
C TYR A 23 6.64 -3.33 8.93
N PRO A 24 5.40 -3.16 8.49
CA PRO A 24 4.28 -3.93 9.04
C PRO A 24 4.48 -5.42 8.90
N ALA A 25 3.97 -6.18 9.88
CA ALA A 25 4.09 -7.62 9.87
C ALA A 25 3.48 -8.24 8.60
N TRP A 26 2.39 -7.68 8.10
CA TRP A 26 1.75 -8.22 6.89
C TRP A 26 2.60 -8.02 5.64
N VAL A 27 3.51 -7.06 5.63
CA VAL A 27 4.46 -6.88 4.52
C VAL A 27 5.61 -7.85 4.65
N LYS A 28 6.06 -8.14 5.88
CA LYS A 28 7.14 -9.10 6.12
C LYS A 28 6.73 -10.53 5.82
N ASN A 29 5.56 -10.92 6.30
CA ASN A 29 5.09 -12.30 6.24
C ASN A 29 4.22 -12.54 5.02
N MET A 30 4.84 -12.49 3.86
CA MET A 30 4.15 -12.53 2.58
C MET A 30 4.38 -13.88 1.91
N ALA A 31 3.30 -14.45 1.34
CA ALA A 31 3.41 -15.69 0.58
C ALA A 31 4.27 -15.46 -0.66
N ASP A 32 5.01 -16.50 -1.09
CA ASP A 32 5.89 -16.38 -2.24
C ASP A 32 5.13 -15.96 -3.51
N ASP A 33 3.88 -16.39 -3.65
CA ASP A 33 3.02 -16.06 -4.77
C ASP A 33 2.00 -14.98 -4.45
N ALA A 34 2.27 -14.14 -3.47
CA ALA A 34 1.38 -13.04 -3.11
C ALA A 34 1.13 -12.12 -4.30
N THR A 35 -0.02 -11.46 -4.28
CA THR A 35 -0.42 -10.55 -5.34
C THR A 35 -0.86 -9.22 -4.78
N VAL A 36 -0.72 -8.16 -5.58
CA VAL A 36 -1.31 -6.86 -5.27
C VAL A 36 -1.99 -6.31 -6.52
N GLU A 37 -3.16 -5.74 -6.31
CA GLU A 37 -3.89 -5.02 -7.34
C GLU A 37 -4.54 -3.79 -6.71
N GLY A 38 -5.13 -2.94 -7.54
CA GLY A 38 -5.83 -1.79 -7.04
C GLY A 38 -5.95 -0.69 -8.09
N SER A 39 -6.48 0.44 -7.64
CA SER A 39 -6.79 1.54 -8.55
C SER A 39 -5.56 2.16 -9.22
N MET A 40 -4.36 1.88 -8.71
CA MET A 40 -3.11 2.42 -9.23
C MET A 40 -2.56 1.62 -10.42
N LEU A 41 -3.04 0.38 -10.59
CA LEU A 41 -2.47 -0.60 -11.51
C LEU A 41 -3.48 -1.06 -12.55
N ASP A 42 -3.02 -1.34 -13.74
CA ASP A 42 -3.80 -1.96 -14.80
C ASP A 42 -3.67 -3.48 -14.81
N GLY A 43 -3.41 -4.06 -13.68
CA GLY A 43 -3.26 -5.52 -13.60
C GLY A 43 -2.84 -5.94 -12.22
N VAL A 44 -2.29 -7.12 -12.12
CA VAL A 44 -1.92 -7.72 -10.85
C VAL A 44 -0.41 -7.92 -10.82
N VAL A 45 0.25 -7.35 -9.83
CA VAL A 45 1.66 -7.60 -9.58
C VAL A 45 1.75 -8.88 -8.76
N GLN A 46 2.57 -9.83 -9.18
CA GLN A 46 2.68 -11.13 -8.55
C GLN A 46 4.10 -11.40 -8.05
N GLY A 47 4.19 -12.06 -6.90
CA GLY A 47 5.44 -12.46 -6.29
C GLY A 47 5.78 -11.59 -5.09
N ALA A 48 6.26 -12.22 -4.01
CA ALA A 48 6.50 -11.52 -2.76
C ALA A 48 7.45 -10.32 -2.91
N GLU A 49 8.54 -10.48 -3.65
CA GLU A 49 9.51 -9.41 -3.82
C GLU A 49 8.94 -8.24 -4.63
N ALA A 50 8.24 -8.55 -5.71
CA ALA A 50 7.64 -7.52 -6.55
C ALA A 50 6.56 -6.76 -5.78
N VAL A 51 5.73 -7.47 -5.03
CA VAL A 51 4.67 -6.87 -4.22
C VAL A 51 5.29 -5.97 -3.14
N ARG A 52 6.32 -6.43 -2.43
CA ARG A 52 7.00 -5.61 -1.45
C ARG A 52 7.63 -4.37 -2.07
N SER A 53 8.31 -4.55 -3.19
CA SER A 53 8.93 -3.43 -3.90
C SER A 53 7.90 -2.37 -4.26
N PHE A 54 6.76 -2.80 -4.78
CA PHE A 54 5.67 -1.89 -5.11
C PHE A 54 5.18 -1.12 -3.89
N LEU A 55 4.87 -1.84 -2.81
CA LEU A 55 4.32 -1.23 -1.60
C LEU A 55 5.31 -0.29 -0.91
N LEU A 56 6.56 -0.69 -0.82
CA LEU A 56 7.58 0.14 -0.17
C LEU A 56 7.91 1.37 -1.01
N THR A 57 7.89 1.25 -2.33
CA THR A 57 8.10 2.39 -3.21
C THR A 57 6.97 3.40 -3.06
N ILE A 58 5.72 2.93 -2.99
CA ILE A 58 4.57 3.80 -2.71
C ILE A 58 4.84 4.62 -1.46
N ARG A 59 5.19 3.94 -0.38
CA ARG A 59 5.40 4.59 0.90
C ARG A 59 6.53 5.62 0.85
N SER A 60 7.54 5.38 0.06
CA SER A 60 8.68 6.30 -0.07
C SER A 60 8.29 7.66 -0.65
N PHE A 61 7.17 7.74 -1.35
CA PHE A 61 6.67 8.99 -1.91
C PHE A 61 5.87 9.82 -0.93
N TYR A 62 5.44 9.24 0.19
CA TYR A 62 4.59 9.95 1.14
C TYR A 62 5.40 10.94 1.95
N ASP A 63 5.01 12.22 1.90
CA ASP A 63 5.57 13.26 2.77
C ASP A 63 4.94 13.19 4.15
N ARG A 64 3.67 12.77 4.20
CA ARG A 64 2.89 12.57 5.43
C ARG A 64 1.97 11.40 5.24
N GLN A 65 1.66 10.74 6.36
CA GLN A 65 0.69 9.65 6.38
C GLN A 65 -0.03 9.66 7.72
N GLU A 66 -1.35 9.68 7.68
CA GLU A 66 -2.17 9.67 8.88
C GLU A 66 -3.21 8.56 8.78
N PHE A 67 -3.14 7.60 9.67
CA PHE A 67 -4.07 6.49 9.69
C PHE A 67 -5.38 6.89 10.35
N LYS A 68 -6.50 6.59 9.69
CA LYS A 68 -7.84 6.77 10.22
C LYS A 68 -8.33 5.49 10.86
N PHE A 69 -7.87 4.35 10.36
CA PHE A 69 -8.19 3.05 10.92
C PHE A 69 -7.08 2.07 10.51
N ALA A 70 -6.78 1.13 11.40
CA ALA A 70 -5.95 -0.02 11.07
C ALA A 70 -6.36 -1.15 12.01
N GLY A 71 -6.79 -2.28 11.45
CA GLY A 71 -7.26 -3.38 12.28
C GLY A 71 -7.81 -4.54 11.48
N PRO A 72 -8.37 -5.55 12.18
CA PRO A 72 -8.91 -6.74 11.54
C PRO A 72 -10.05 -6.44 10.58
N TYR A 73 -10.11 -7.24 9.52
CA TYR A 73 -11.16 -7.15 8.52
C TYR A 73 -11.58 -8.59 8.18
N GLY A 74 -12.74 -8.99 8.68
CA GLY A 74 -13.16 -10.39 8.58
C GLY A 74 -12.25 -11.31 9.38
N ASP A 75 -12.31 -12.60 9.09
CA ASP A 75 -11.54 -13.60 9.83
C ASP A 75 -10.09 -13.69 9.40
N ASN A 76 -9.80 -13.38 8.14
CA ASN A 76 -8.49 -13.59 7.54
C ASN A 76 -7.85 -12.30 7.03
N GLY A 77 -8.43 -11.14 7.34
CA GLY A 77 -7.99 -9.89 6.74
C GLY A 77 -7.53 -8.85 7.73
N PHE A 78 -6.87 -7.86 7.15
CA PHE A 78 -6.43 -6.66 7.84
C PHE A 78 -6.74 -5.48 6.93
N LEU A 79 -7.22 -4.39 7.52
CA LEU A 79 -7.60 -3.21 6.75
C LEU A 79 -6.90 -1.98 7.30
N GLU A 80 -6.37 -1.17 6.39
CA GLU A 80 -5.85 0.15 6.71
C GLU A 80 -6.65 1.18 5.93
N ASP A 81 -7.02 2.27 6.58
CA ASP A 81 -7.60 3.44 5.94
C ASP A 81 -6.79 4.64 6.38
N TYR A 82 -6.14 5.30 5.43
CA TYR A 82 -5.26 6.42 5.75
C TYR A 82 -5.34 7.52 4.72
N VAL A 83 -4.87 8.71 5.10
CA VAL A 83 -4.61 9.81 4.19
C VAL A 83 -3.11 10.07 4.14
N ALA A 84 -2.64 10.56 3.01
CA ALA A 84 -1.23 10.83 2.80
C ALA A 84 -1.07 12.03 1.89
N GLU A 85 0.15 12.54 1.79
CA GLU A 85 0.49 13.63 0.86
C GLU A 85 1.64 13.21 -0.02
N VAL A 86 1.50 13.50 -1.31
CA VAL A 86 2.54 13.26 -2.32
C VAL A 86 2.68 14.54 -3.12
N HIS A 87 3.87 15.16 -3.08
CA HIS A 87 4.15 16.41 -3.77
C HIS A 87 3.10 17.49 -3.45
N GLY A 88 2.70 17.59 -2.18
CA GLY A 88 1.72 18.57 -1.75
C GLY A 88 0.28 18.23 -2.02
N GLU A 89 0.01 17.14 -2.75
CA GLU A 89 -1.35 16.70 -3.06
C GLU A 89 -1.81 15.67 -2.06
N SER A 90 -3.01 15.87 -1.54
CA SER A 90 -3.60 14.96 -0.57
C SER A 90 -4.24 13.77 -1.27
N LEU A 91 -4.05 12.59 -0.72
CA LEU A 91 -4.73 11.39 -1.21
C LEU A 91 -5.16 10.52 -0.03
N GLY A 92 -6.18 9.71 -0.26
CA GLY A 92 -6.60 8.70 0.70
C GLY A 92 -6.41 7.33 0.11
N CYS A 93 -6.24 6.33 0.97
CA CYS A 93 -6.05 4.96 0.55
C CYS A 93 -6.70 4.00 1.52
N VAL A 94 -7.42 3.02 0.98
CA VAL A 94 -7.88 1.87 1.75
C VAL A 94 -7.11 0.67 1.26
N VAL A 95 -6.45 -0.03 2.17
CA VAL A 95 -5.69 -1.24 1.87
C VAL A 95 -6.39 -2.41 2.53
N GLN A 96 -6.72 -3.42 1.73
CA GLN A 96 -7.31 -4.66 2.22
C GLN A 96 -6.29 -5.77 2.04
N VAL A 97 -5.92 -6.41 3.14
CA VAL A 97 -4.95 -7.51 3.15
C VAL A 97 -5.68 -8.78 3.47
N THR A 98 -5.50 -9.81 2.64
CA THR A 98 -6.09 -11.13 2.86
C THR A 98 -4.96 -12.13 3.12
N ARG A 99 -5.09 -12.90 4.20
CA ARG A 99 -4.10 -13.91 4.57
C ARG A 99 -4.56 -15.30 4.13
N ASN A 100 -3.60 -16.16 3.82
CA ASN A 100 -3.86 -17.56 3.51
C ASN A 100 -3.97 -18.40 4.79
N ALA A 101 -4.19 -19.71 4.64
CA ALA A 101 -4.34 -20.61 5.78
C ALA A 101 -3.12 -20.67 6.68
N ALA A 102 -1.94 -20.36 6.15
CA ALA A 102 -0.70 -20.33 6.94
C ALA A 102 -0.49 -18.99 7.65
N GLY A 103 -1.43 -18.06 7.52
CA GLY A 103 -1.31 -16.74 8.14
C GLY A 103 -0.44 -15.76 7.37
N GLN A 104 -0.02 -16.12 6.16
CA GLN A 104 0.79 -15.25 5.31
C GLN A 104 -0.10 -14.33 4.47
N THR A 105 0.39 -13.14 4.17
CA THR A 105 -0.30 -12.24 3.25
C THR A 105 -0.33 -12.88 1.87
N GLN A 106 -1.54 -13.10 1.34
CA GLN A 106 -1.75 -13.71 0.04
C GLN A 106 -2.12 -12.69 -1.02
N HIS A 107 -2.99 -11.74 -0.66
CA HIS A 107 -3.49 -10.75 -1.60
C HIS A 107 -3.63 -9.39 -0.92
N VAL A 108 -3.25 -8.35 -1.66
CA VAL A 108 -3.38 -6.97 -1.20
C VAL A 108 -4.17 -6.20 -2.25
N MET A 109 -5.18 -5.45 -1.80
CA MET A 109 -5.90 -4.54 -2.68
C MET A 109 -5.78 -3.13 -2.11
N ALA A 110 -5.33 -2.18 -2.94
CA ALA A 110 -5.15 -0.79 -2.54
C ALA A 110 -6.02 0.13 -3.41
N SER A 111 -6.91 0.86 -2.77
CA SER A 111 -7.86 1.75 -3.45
C SER A 111 -7.58 3.19 -3.07
N TYR A 112 -7.27 4.02 -4.05
CA TYR A 112 -6.86 5.41 -3.85
C TYR A 112 -7.94 6.40 -4.27
N ARG A 113 -7.97 7.55 -3.61
CA ARG A 113 -8.89 8.66 -3.87
C ARG A 113 -8.22 9.99 -3.59
N PRO A 114 -8.65 11.13 -4.12
CA PRO A 114 -9.58 11.28 -5.23
C PRO A 114 -8.90 10.97 -6.57
N ARG A 115 -9.69 10.97 -7.63
CA ARG A 115 -9.19 10.60 -8.95
C ARG A 115 -7.99 11.43 -9.40
N SER A 116 -8.00 12.73 -9.19
CA SER A 116 -6.91 13.60 -9.62
C SER A 116 -5.59 13.24 -8.95
N SER A 117 -5.61 12.97 -7.64
CA SER A 117 -4.42 12.56 -6.91
C SER A 117 -3.95 11.17 -7.31
N LEU A 118 -4.90 10.27 -7.57
CA LEU A 118 -4.59 8.94 -8.10
C LEU A 118 -3.85 9.04 -9.43
N LEU A 119 -4.33 9.86 -10.35
CA LEU A 119 -3.71 10.00 -11.67
C LEU A 119 -2.30 10.57 -11.58
N LEU A 120 -2.10 11.57 -10.73
CA LEU A 120 -0.77 12.14 -10.48
C LEU A 120 0.16 11.06 -9.94
N PHE A 121 -0.26 10.36 -8.90
CA PHE A 121 0.58 9.38 -8.24
C PHE A 121 0.87 8.18 -9.14
N SER A 122 -0.12 7.74 -9.92
CA SER A 122 0.07 6.68 -10.89
C SER A 122 1.16 7.04 -11.90
N ARG A 123 1.17 8.28 -12.38
CA ARG A 123 2.21 8.74 -13.30
C ARG A 123 3.60 8.72 -12.64
N LEU A 124 3.69 9.21 -11.40
CA LEU A 124 4.96 9.23 -10.68
C LEU A 124 5.51 7.82 -10.45
N LEU A 125 4.63 6.89 -10.09
CA LEU A 125 5.03 5.49 -9.88
C LEU A 125 5.44 4.84 -11.19
N GLY A 126 4.72 5.11 -12.27
CA GLY A 126 5.08 4.58 -13.58
C GLY A 126 6.47 5.03 -14.01
N GLU A 127 6.81 6.28 -13.75
CA GLU A 127 8.16 6.80 -14.01
C GLU A 127 9.21 6.12 -13.12
N LYS A 128 8.87 5.93 -11.85
CA LYS A 128 9.79 5.31 -10.91
C LYS A 128 10.09 3.86 -11.24
N PHE A 129 9.10 3.12 -11.72
CA PHE A 129 9.26 1.71 -12.07
C PHE A 129 9.70 1.49 -13.52
N ALA A 130 9.93 2.56 -14.29
CA ALA A 130 10.39 2.43 -15.68
C ALA A 130 11.63 1.55 -15.74
N GLY A 131 11.65 0.63 -16.71
CA GLY A 131 12.74 -0.31 -16.87
C GLY A 131 12.64 -1.57 -16.01
N THR A 132 11.58 -1.71 -15.21
CA THR A 132 11.32 -2.91 -14.40
C THR A 132 10.08 -3.62 -14.92
N PRO A 133 9.88 -4.91 -14.58
CA PRO A 133 8.67 -5.63 -14.98
C PRO A 133 7.37 -5.02 -14.42
N ILE A 134 7.45 -4.32 -13.30
CA ILE A 134 6.26 -3.69 -12.71
C ILE A 134 5.73 -2.58 -13.62
N ALA A 135 6.59 -1.96 -14.41
CA ALA A 135 6.22 -0.85 -15.31
C ALA A 135 5.09 -1.22 -16.28
N GLU A 136 4.99 -2.48 -16.67
CA GLU A 136 3.96 -2.90 -17.61
C GLU A 136 2.54 -2.67 -17.08
N HIS A 137 2.38 -2.64 -15.76
CA HIS A 137 1.08 -2.45 -15.13
C HIS A 137 0.67 -0.97 -15.06
N PHE A 138 1.54 -0.07 -15.49
CA PHE A 138 1.26 1.36 -15.55
C PHE A 138 1.16 1.88 -16.99
N ALA A 139 1.66 1.15 -17.96
CA ALA A 139 1.88 1.66 -19.31
C ALA A 139 0.61 2.03 -20.05
N ALA A 140 -0.45 1.24 -19.89
CA ALA A 140 -1.65 1.36 -20.71
C ALA A 140 -2.37 2.70 -20.53
N GLY A 141 -2.30 3.29 -19.35
CA GLY A 141 -2.96 4.55 -19.06
C GLY A 141 -2.06 5.76 -19.13
N GLN A 142 -0.81 5.60 -19.55
CA GLN A 142 0.21 6.63 -19.43
C GLN A 142 0.54 7.35 -20.71
N SER A 143 0.04 6.87 -21.81
CA SER A 143 0.34 7.45 -23.13
C SER A 143 -0.35 8.78 -23.35
#